data_56c9f6fd74b2cb06b7bf6e6a09c49306
#
_entry.id   56c9f6fd74b2cb06b7bf6e6a09c49306
#
_cell.length_a   1.000
_cell.length_b   1.000
_cell.length_c   1.000
_cell.angle_alpha   90.00
_cell.angle_beta   90.00
_cell.angle_gamma   90.00
#
_symmetry.space_group_name_H-M   'P 1'
#
loop_
_entity.id
_entity.type
_entity.pdbx_description
1 polymer ?
#
loop_
_entity_poly.entity_id
_entity_poly.type
_entity_poly.pdbx_seq_one_letter_code
_entity_poly.pdbx_strand_id
1 'polypeptide(L)'
;MASNYKVQKPKFLEELEEVIDIYDEILDRDKLQNKIIENETIEGLVNKGTTIDSCVFKNIVFNGTSLRNVDLLDTRFENCDLSNIDLGDGSIHRVEFINCKLLGARLDECNIRDVRFSNCLGKYINLSYSKMKNVIIDECDFTEGTFQQVKLDKVNFNKSNLINSFFNKTSLNKIDLTTCDINGIDVEISDLSGAIVNSMQGLDLTRLLNIVIK
;
A
#
# COMPACT_ATOMS: atom_id res chain seq x y z
N MET A 1 -18.16 6.71 14.05
CA MET A 1 -17.39 7.98 14.05
C MET A 1 -16.07 7.70 13.35
N ALA A 2 -15.83 8.30 12.19
CA ALA A 2 -14.55 8.15 11.51
C ALA A 2 -13.45 8.66 12.45
N SER A 3 -12.51 7.80 12.81
CA SER A 3 -11.39 8.16 13.68
C SER A 3 -10.48 9.14 12.93
N ASN A 4 -10.49 10.39 13.34
CA ASN A 4 -9.77 11.49 12.70
C ASN A 4 -8.27 11.45 13.09
N TYR A 5 -7.55 10.37 12.72
CA TYR A 5 -6.10 10.39 12.85
C TYR A 5 -5.47 10.97 11.57
N LYS A 6 -4.48 11.84 11.80
CA LYS A 6 -3.83 12.56 10.72
C LYS A 6 -2.61 11.77 10.25
N VAL A 7 -2.64 11.33 9.01
CA VAL A 7 -1.46 10.78 8.32
C VAL A 7 -0.53 11.94 7.99
N GLN A 8 0.74 11.82 8.34
CA GLN A 8 1.74 12.83 8.00
C GLN A 8 2.06 12.73 6.51
N LYS A 9 2.08 13.88 5.85
CA LYS A 9 2.46 13.96 4.43
C LYS A 9 3.98 13.93 4.26
N PRO A 10 4.47 13.55 3.08
CA PRO A 10 5.86 13.74 2.72
C PRO A 10 6.32 15.18 2.91
N LYS A 11 7.57 15.36 3.29
CA LYS A 11 8.21 16.66 3.47
C LYS A 11 9.27 16.83 2.40
N PHE A 12 9.08 17.78 1.53
CA PHE A 12 10.02 18.08 0.45
C PHE A 12 10.78 19.37 0.74
N LEU A 13 11.97 19.50 0.18
CA LEU A 13 12.63 20.80 0.06
C LEU A 13 11.84 21.69 -0.91
N GLU A 14 12.07 23.00 -0.86
CA GLU A 14 11.39 23.95 -1.75
C GLU A 14 11.72 23.70 -3.23
N GLU A 15 12.96 23.27 -3.52
CA GLU A 15 13.39 22.90 -4.86
C GLU A 15 13.96 21.48 -4.85
N LEU A 16 13.44 20.60 -5.73
CA LEU A 16 13.96 19.27 -5.99
C LEU A 16 14.82 19.33 -7.26
N GLU A 17 15.92 18.63 -7.25
CA GLU A 17 16.79 18.52 -8.41
C GLU A 17 16.30 17.43 -9.37
N GLU A 18 16.42 17.68 -10.70
CA GLU A 18 16.19 16.63 -11.69
C GLU A 18 17.30 15.58 -11.61
N VAL A 19 16.94 14.32 -11.83
CA VAL A 19 17.90 13.21 -11.92
C VAL A 19 18.47 13.19 -13.33
N ILE A 20 19.80 13.06 -13.44
CA ILE A 20 20.50 12.89 -14.72
C ILE A 20 20.51 11.42 -15.13
N ASP A 21 20.85 10.52 -14.20
CA ASP A 21 20.82 9.08 -14.37
C ASP A 21 20.42 8.41 -13.05
N ILE A 22 19.25 7.78 -13.05
CA ILE A 22 18.72 7.12 -11.85
C ILE A 22 19.51 5.84 -11.50
N TYR A 23 20.10 5.18 -12.50
CA TYR A 23 20.87 3.95 -12.28
C TYR A 23 22.15 4.25 -11.53
N ASP A 24 22.88 5.31 -11.93
CA ASP A 24 24.09 5.75 -11.23
C ASP A 24 23.79 6.12 -9.77
N GLU A 25 22.71 6.85 -9.52
CA GLU A 25 22.34 7.26 -8.17
C GLU A 25 21.98 6.05 -7.28
N ILE A 26 21.26 5.07 -7.80
CA ILE A 26 20.78 3.92 -7.02
C ILE A 26 21.82 2.81 -6.95
N LEU A 27 22.50 2.47 -8.07
CA LEU A 27 23.42 1.33 -8.12
C LEU A 27 24.78 1.65 -7.52
N ASP A 28 25.27 2.88 -7.70
CA ASP A 28 26.60 3.27 -7.24
C ASP A 28 26.59 3.89 -5.84
N ARG A 29 25.53 4.60 -5.50
CA ARG A 29 25.45 5.36 -4.24
C ARG A 29 24.50 4.77 -3.21
N ASP A 30 23.70 3.76 -3.58
CA ASP A 30 22.62 3.18 -2.77
C ASP A 30 21.63 4.23 -2.19
N LYS A 31 21.62 5.43 -2.78
CA LYS A 31 20.82 6.54 -2.28
C LYS A 31 20.35 7.49 -3.38
N LEU A 32 19.05 7.80 -3.32
CA LEU A 32 18.41 8.85 -4.11
C LEU A 32 17.80 9.87 -3.16
N GLN A 33 18.21 11.14 -3.23
CA GLN A 33 17.72 12.14 -2.26
C GLN A 33 17.46 13.50 -2.91
N ASN A 34 16.34 14.13 -2.51
CA ASN A 34 15.92 15.47 -2.95
C ASN A 34 15.79 15.58 -4.47
N LYS A 35 15.21 14.55 -5.11
CA LYS A 35 15.11 14.45 -6.56
C LYS A 35 13.68 14.43 -7.06
N ILE A 36 13.50 14.94 -8.26
CA ILE A 36 12.29 14.75 -9.06
C ILE A 36 12.64 13.97 -10.34
N ILE A 37 11.83 12.95 -10.63
CA ILE A 37 11.95 12.09 -11.80
C ILE A 37 10.60 12.11 -12.50
N GLU A 38 10.57 12.50 -13.77
CA GLU A 38 9.34 12.65 -14.51
C GLU A 38 9.41 12.03 -15.91
N ASN A 39 8.29 11.39 -16.31
CA ASN A 39 8.05 10.95 -17.69
C ASN A 39 9.08 9.95 -18.25
N GLU A 40 9.54 9.03 -17.40
CA GLU A 40 10.57 8.05 -17.77
C GLU A 40 10.08 6.61 -17.57
N THR A 41 10.82 5.68 -18.17
CA THR A 41 10.71 4.25 -17.91
C THR A 41 11.99 3.76 -17.28
N ILE A 42 11.87 3.17 -16.09
CA ILE A 42 12.99 2.55 -15.37
C ILE A 42 12.88 1.04 -15.61
N GLU A 43 13.89 0.46 -16.27
CA GLU A 43 13.88 -0.95 -16.67
C GLU A 43 14.92 -1.76 -15.94
N GLY A 44 14.50 -2.89 -15.35
CA GLY A 44 15.41 -3.89 -14.79
C GLY A 44 16.28 -3.38 -13.64
N LEU A 45 15.90 -2.29 -12.97
CA LEU A 45 16.62 -1.78 -11.83
C LEU A 45 16.47 -2.74 -10.65
N VAL A 46 17.55 -3.40 -10.28
CA VAL A 46 17.57 -4.34 -9.16
C VAL A 46 18.65 -3.91 -8.17
N ASN A 47 18.21 -3.48 -6.99
CA ASN A 47 19.09 -3.17 -5.87
C ASN A 47 18.42 -3.55 -4.54
N LYS A 48 19.21 -3.68 -3.49
CA LYS A 48 18.73 -4.05 -2.16
C LYS A 48 19.28 -3.09 -1.13
N GLY A 49 18.40 -2.53 -0.29
CA GLY A 49 18.80 -1.64 0.80
C GLY A 49 18.99 -0.18 0.36
N THR A 50 18.48 0.16 -0.82
CA THR A 50 18.49 1.55 -1.33
C THR A 50 17.71 2.47 -0.41
N THR A 51 18.21 3.68 -0.16
CA THR A 51 17.50 4.76 0.48
C THR A 51 16.95 5.74 -0.56
N ILE A 52 15.64 5.98 -0.54
CA ILE A 52 14.98 7.00 -1.36
C ILE A 52 14.32 7.99 -0.40
N ASP A 53 14.83 9.22 -0.36
CA ASP A 53 14.44 10.23 0.61
C ASP A 53 14.10 11.56 -0.07
N SER A 54 12.95 12.12 0.29
CA SER A 54 12.49 13.41 -0.22
C SER A 54 12.43 13.48 -1.74
N CYS A 55 11.86 12.43 -2.37
CA CYS A 55 11.80 12.30 -3.82
C CYS A 55 10.37 12.31 -4.37
N VAL A 56 10.21 12.79 -5.60
CA VAL A 56 8.97 12.76 -6.35
C VAL A 56 9.17 12.00 -7.66
N PHE A 57 8.37 10.95 -7.85
CA PHE A 57 8.28 10.20 -9.10
C PHE A 57 6.95 10.53 -9.76
N LYS A 58 6.97 11.00 -11.00
CA LYS A 58 5.76 11.40 -11.71
C LYS A 58 5.73 10.85 -13.12
N ASN A 59 4.64 10.17 -13.46
CA ASN A 59 4.47 9.49 -14.76
C ASN A 59 5.61 8.51 -15.06
N ILE A 60 6.07 7.74 -14.07
CA ILE A 60 7.15 6.76 -14.22
C ILE A 60 6.57 5.37 -14.43
N VAL A 61 7.18 4.61 -15.32
CA VAL A 61 6.93 3.18 -15.48
C VAL A 61 8.10 2.40 -14.90
N PHE A 62 7.85 1.60 -13.85
CA PHE A 62 8.85 0.71 -13.28
C PHE A 62 8.67 -0.69 -13.88
N ASN A 63 9.55 -1.07 -14.78
CA ASN A 63 9.49 -2.35 -15.47
C ASN A 63 10.58 -3.30 -14.95
N GLY A 64 10.20 -4.47 -14.42
CA GLY A 64 11.16 -5.45 -13.89
C GLY A 64 12.03 -4.92 -12.75
N THR A 65 11.49 -3.98 -11.95
CA THR A 65 12.23 -3.31 -10.89
C THR A 65 12.05 -4.03 -9.55
N SER A 66 13.14 -4.23 -8.83
CA SER A 66 13.16 -4.76 -7.48
C SER A 66 14.07 -3.92 -6.58
N LEU A 67 13.48 -3.37 -5.53
CA LEU A 67 14.15 -2.57 -4.50
C LEU A 67 13.84 -3.15 -3.11
N ARG A 68 14.09 -4.46 -2.93
CA ARG A 68 13.84 -5.10 -1.62
C ARG A 68 14.65 -4.45 -0.51
N ASN A 69 14.06 -4.41 0.69
CA ASN A 69 14.64 -3.76 1.87
C ASN A 69 14.93 -2.27 1.64
N VAL A 70 14.13 -1.62 0.78
CA VAL A 70 14.23 -0.19 0.52
C VAL A 70 13.82 0.63 1.75
N ASP A 71 14.49 1.76 1.98
CA ASP A 71 14.04 2.78 2.90
C ASP A 71 13.43 3.95 2.10
N LEU A 72 12.11 3.99 2.04
CA LEU A 72 11.34 5.08 1.42
C LEU A 72 10.94 6.08 2.49
N LEU A 73 11.48 7.29 2.42
CA LEU A 73 11.19 8.37 3.33
C LEU A 73 10.74 9.61 2.55
N ASP A 74 9.68 10.27 3.01
CA ASP A 74 9.23 11.53 2.41
C ASP A 74 9.12 11.49 0.87
N THR A 75 8.51 10.43 0.34
CA THR A 75 8.48 10.16 -1.10
C THR A 75 7.05 10.18 -1.64
N ARG A 76 6.89 10.66 -2.88
CA ARG A 76 5.61 10.64 -3.59
C ARG A 76 5.76 9.96 -4.94
N PHE A 77 4.83 9.04 -5.21
CA PHE A 77 4.59 8.46 -6.54
C PHE A 77 3.27 8.99 -7.06
N GLU A 78 3.29 9.64 -8.21
CA GLU A 78 2.11 10.23 -8.85
C GLU A 78 1.97 9.73 -10.30
N ASN A 79 0.82 9.14 -10.63
CA ASN A 79 0.54 8.55 -11.96
C ASN A 79 1.58 7.53 -12.41
N CYS A 80 2.19 6.78 -11.50
CA CYS A 80 3.23 5.80 -11.81
C CYS A 80 2.65 4.41 -12.06
N ASP A 81 3.32 3.65 -12.93
CA ASP A 81 3.09 2.21 -13.08
C ASP A 81 4.17 1.45 -12.28
N LEU A 82 3.76 0.93 -11.13
CA LEU A 82 4.55 0.14 -10.17
C LEU A 82 4.10 -1.33 -10.21
N SER A 83 3.55 -1.79 -11.33
CA SER A 83 3.06 -3.17 -11.46
C SER A 83 4.21 -4.16 -11.27
N ASN A 84 3.99 -5.16 -10.41
CA ASN A 84 4.95 -6.19 -10.04
C ASN A 84 6.27 -5.69 -9.41
N ILE A 85 6.34 -4.44 -8.97
CA ILE A 85 7.52 -3.95 -8.25
C ILE A 85 7.71 -4.74 -6.94
N ASP A 86 8.95 -5.03 -6.59
CA ASP A 86 9.29 -5.68 -5.32
C ASP A 86 9.92 -4.65 -4.36
N LEU A 87 9.15 -4.23 -3.35
CA LEU A 87 9.55 -3.36 -2.25
C LEU A 87 9.56 -4.12 -0.91
N GLY A 88 9.48 -5.46 -0.93
CA GLY A 88 9.39 -6.29 0.27
C GLY A 88 10.53 -6.04 1.27
N ASP A 89 10.30 -6.36 2.55
CA ASP A 89 11.19 -6.09 3.69
C ASP A 89 11.51 -4.59 3.91
N GLY A 90 10.79 -3.68 3.24
CA GLY A 90 11.10 -2.24 3.22
C GLY A 90 10.59 -1.49 4.45
N SER A 91 11.18 -0.30 4.65
CA SER A 91 10.68 0.74 5.55
C SER A 91 10.05 1.85 4.70
N ILE A 92 8.74 2.09 4.88
CA ILE A 92 7.97 3.02 4.06
C ILE A 92 7.34 4.05 5.00
N HIS A 93 7.90 5.27 5.03
CA HIS A 93 7.51 6.30 5.98
C HIS A 93 7.22 7.63 5.33
N ARG A 94 6.04 8.20 5.57
CA ARG A 94 5.53 9.44 4.95
C ARG A 94 5.60 9.37 3.43
N VAL A 95 4.90 8.37 2.88
CA VAL A 95 4.86 8.13 1.43
C VAL A 95 3.44 8.28 0.91
N GLU A 96 3.29 8.85 -0.25
CA GLU A 96 2.03 8.94 -0.98
C GLU A 96 2.13 8.20 -2.32
N PHE A 97 1.16 7.30 -2.56
CA PHE A 97 0.90 6.69 -3.86
C PHE A 97 -0.41 7.28 -4.39
N ILE A 98 -0.35 8.08 -5.44
CA ILE A 98 -1.49 8.81 -6.01
C ILE A 98 -1.71 8.40 -7.46
N ASN A 99 -2.90 7.89 -7.79
CA ASN A 99 -3.25 7.43 -9.14
C ASN A 99 -2.27 6.39 -9.70
N CYS A 100 -1.70 5.54 -8.85
CA CYS A 100 -0.69 4.56 -9.25
C CYS A 100 -1.31 3.21 -9.62
N LYS A 101 -0.65 2.49 -10.55
CA LYS A 101 -0.86 1.07 -10.75
C LYS A 101 0.12 0.30 -9.85
N LEU A 102 -0.43 -0.57 -9.02
CA LEU A 102 0.28 -1.42 -8.07
C LEU A 102 -0.10 -2.90 -8.28
N LEU A 103 -0.47 -3.28 -9.52
CA LEU A 103 -0.90 -4.62 -9.86
C LEU A 103 0.19 -5.64 -9.50
N GLY A 104 -0.09 -6.57 -8.60
CA GLY A 104 0.87 -7.57 -8.13
C GLY A 104 2.10 -7.01 -7.40
N ALA A 105 2.08 -5.72 -7.02
CA ALA A 105 3.18 -5.12 -6.26
C ALA A 105 3.40 -5.82 -4.92
N ARG A 106 4.65 -5.98 -4.52
CA ARG A 106 5.05 -6.64 -3.29
C ARG A 106 5.53 -5.63 -2.26
N LEU A 107 4.82 -5.56 -1.15
CA LEU A 107 5.13 -4.78 0.04
C LEU A 107 5.04 -5.71 1.28
N ASP A 108 5.36 -7.00 1.08
CA ASP A 108 5.38 -7.99 2.14
C ASP A 108 6.49 -7.70 3.17
N GLU A 109 6.23 -8.04 4.45
CA GLU A 109 7.17 -7.86 5.56
C GLU A 109 7.60 -6.40 5.82
N CYS A 110 6.91 -5.42 5.22
CA CYS A 110 7.24 -4.01 5.33
C CYS A 110 6.83 -3.37 6.66
N ASN A 111 7.56 -2.33 7.05
CA ASN A 111 7.14 -1.39 8.08
C ASN A 111 6.57 -0.13 7.42
N ILE A 112 5.23 -0.04 7.37
CA ILE A 112 4.49 1.00 6.64
C ILE A 112 3.90 1.99 7.65
N ARG A 113 4.36 3.24 7.62
CA ARG A 113 3.93 4.25 8.58
C ARG A 113 3.66 5.60 7.91
N ASP A 114 2.54 6.22 8.29
CA ASP A 114 2.13 7.51 7.73
C ASP A 114 2.09 7.47 6.20
N VAL A 115 1.38 6.49 5.63
CA VAL A 115 1.29 6.25 4.19
C VAL A 115 -0.13 6.45 3.69
N ARG A 116 -0.26 7.01 2.49
CA ARG A 116 -1.53 7.16 1.78
C ARG A 116 -1.47 6.47 0.43
N PHE A 117 -2.48 5.64 0.16
CA PHE A 117 -2.82 5.16 -1.16
C PHE A 117 -4.12 5.87 -1.59
N SER A 118 -4.11 6.55 -2.73
CA SER A 118 -5.28 7.27 -3.26
C SER A 118 -5.47 6.96 -4.73
N ASN A 119 -6.68 6.50 -5.10
CA ASN A 119 -7.04 6.13 -6.47
C ASN A 119 -6.08 5.13 -7.11
N CYS A 120 -5.60 4.15 -6.34
CA CYS A 120 -4.63 3.17 -6.84
C CYS A 120 -5.31 1.88 -7.34
N LEU A 121 -4.74 1.29 -8.41
CA LEU A 121 -5.14 0.00 -8.95
C LEU A 121 -4.12 -1.05 -8.53
N GLY A 122 -4.39 -1.76 -7.44
CA GLY A 122 -3.47 -2.72 -6.83
C GLY A 122 -4.07 -4.12 -6.69
N LYS A 123 -4.77 -4.61 -7.71
CA LYS A 123 -5.22 -6.00 -7.74
C LYS A 123 -4.03 -6.94 -7.52
N TYR A 124 -4.18 -7.97 -6.66
CA TYR A 124 -3.12 -8.90 -6.24
C TYR A 124 -1.95 -8.27 -5.47
N ILE A 125 -2.10 -7.06 -4.94
CA ILE A 125 -1.07 -6.47 -4.07
C ILE A 125 -0.77 -7.40 -2.89
N ASN A 126 0.50 -7.57 -2.55
CA ASN A 126 0.91 -8.38 -1.40
C ASN A 126 1.46 -7.49 -0.28
N LEU A 127 0.72 -7.44 0.84
CA LEU A 127 1.07 -6.71 2.08
C LEU A 127 1.29 -7.66 3.26
N SER A 128 1.40 -8.99 3.02
CA SER A 128 1.50 -10.01 4.07
C SER A 128 2.62 -9.70 5.06
N TYR A 129 2.37 -10.04 6.32
CA TYR A 129 3.34 -9.91 7.42
C TYR A 129 3.80 -8.48 7.73
N SER A 130 3.22 -7.48 7.09
CA SER A 130 3.60 -6.07 7.28
C SER A 130 3.02 -5.48 8.55
N LYS A 131 3.62 -4.37 9.01
CA LYS A 131 3.10 -3.53 10.09
C LYS A 131 2.64 -2.21 9.48
N MET A 132 1.34 -1.96 9.55
CA MET A 132 0.73 -0.73 9.02
C MET A 132 0.29 0.17 10.17
N LYS A 133 0.81 1.38 10.21
CA LYS A 133 0.46 2.38 11.24
C LYS A 133 0.16 3.74 10.62
N ASN A 134 -0.98 4.34 10.97
CA ASN A 134 -1.45 5.60 10.40
C ASN A 134 -1.51 5.52 8.86
N VAL A 135 -2.25 4.58 8.30
CA VAL A 135 -2.35 4.36 6.85
C VAL A 135 -3.76 4.66 6.36
N ILE A 136 -3.88 5.33 5.23
CA ILE A 136 -5.15 5.56 4.55
C ILE A 136 -5.11 4.89 3.18
N ILE A 137 -6.13 4.09 2.90
CA ILE A 137 -6.40 3.46 1.60
C ILE A 137 -7.73 4.03 1.13
N ASP A 138 -7.70 4.92 0.15
CA ASP A 138 -8.83 5.73 -0.28
C ASP A 138 -9.09 5.56 -1.78
N GLU A 139 -10.31 5.12 -2.13
CA GLU A 139 -10.74 4.88 -3.50
C GLU A 139 -9.81 3.95 -4.30
N CYS A 140 -9.27 2.92 -3.65
CA CYS A 140 -8.36 1.95 -4.26
C CYS A 140 -9.06 0.65 -4.65
N ASP A 141 -8.55 0.00 -5.71
CA ASP A 141 -8.92 -1.37 -6.05
C ASP A 141 -7.80 -2.34 -5.60
N PHE A 142 -8.03 -3.03 -4.49
CA PHE A 142 -7.15 -4.05 -3.94
C PHE A 142 -7.83 -5.44 -3.98
N THR A 143 -8.65 -5.67 -5.02
CA THR A 143 -9.26 -6.98 -5.30
C THR A 143 -8.19 -8.08 -5.27
N GLU A 144 -8.50 -9.19 -4.58
CA GLU A 144 -7.60 -10.33 -4.43
C GLU A 144 -6.25 -9.96 -3.78
N GLY A 145 -6.21 -8.83 -3.07
CA GLY A 145 -5.02 -8.40 -2.31
C GLY A 145 -4.77 -9.26 -1.08
N THR A 146 -3.52 -9.45 -0.70
CA THR A 146 -3.13 -10.27 0.43
C THR A 146 -2.72 -9.41 1.61
N PHE A 147 -3.51 -9.47 2.70
CA PHE A 147 -3.29 -8.82 3.98
C PHE A 147 -3.09 -9.84 5.11
N GLN A 148 -2.55 -11.01 4.80
CA GLN A 148 -2.35 -12.08 5.77
C GLN A 148 -1.31 -11.69 6.83
N GLN A 149 -1.65 -11.91 8.12
CA GLN A 149 -0.77 -11.62 9.26
C GLN A 149 -0.28 -10.18 9.34
N VAL A 150 -1.08 -9.22 8.84
CA VAL A 150 -0.79 -7.79 8.92
C VAL A 150 -1.16 -7.24 10.30
N LYS A 151 -0.32 -6.39 10.86
CA LYS A 151 -0.65 -5.61 12.06
C LYS A 151 -1.23 -4.26 11.66
N LEU A 152 -2.51 -4.03 11.93
CA LEU A 152 -3.22 -2.80 11.62
C LEU A 152 -3.31 -1.90 12.88
N ASP A 153 -2.67 -0.73 12.86
CA ASP A 153 -2.81 0.31 13.89
C ASP A 153 -3.21 1.63 13.22
N LYS A 154 -4.43 2.08 13.45
CA LYS A 154 -4.97 3.30 12.82
C LYS A 154 -4.90 3.22 11.29
N VAL A 155 -5.46 2.17 10.72
CA VAL A 155 -5.62 2.00 9.29
C VAL A 155 -7.06 2.30 8.91
N ASN A 156 -7.24 3.06 7.84
CA ASN A 156 -8.56 3.39 7.30
C ASN A 156 -8.66 2.91 5.85
N PHE A 157 -9.66 2.08 5.61
CA PHE A 157 -10.10 1.71 4.27
C PHE A 157 -11.34 2.54 3.93
N ASN A 158 -11.28 3.33 2.87
CA ASN A 158 -12.39 4.19 2.48
C ASN A 158 -12.74 3.99 1.02
N LYS A 159 -14.02 3.72 0.70
CA LYS A 159 -14.54 3.52 -0.66
C LYS A 159 -13.67 2.61 -1.55
N SER A 160 -13.03 1.63 -0.95
CA SER A 160 -12.09 0.76 -1.63
C SER A 160 -12.68 -0.61 -1.92
N ASN A 161 -12.21 -1.23 -2.99
CA ASN A 161 -12.59 -2.57 -3.39
C ASN A 161 -11.61 -3.59 -2.77
N LEU A 162 -12.14 -4.48 -1.92
CA LEU A 162 -11.41 -5.55 -1.22
C LEU A 162 -12.02 -6.92 -1.55
N ILE A 163 -12.70 -7.04 -2.70
CA ILE A 163 -13.33 -8.31 -3.12
C ILE A 163 -12.30 -9.42 -3.15
N ASN A 164 -12.66 -10.59 -2.57
CA ASN A 164 -11.82 -11.78 -2.51
C ASN A 164 -10.43 -11.56 -1.89
N SER A 165 -10.22 -10.50 -1.11
CA SER A 165 -8.94 -10.26 -0.43
C SER A 165 -8.75 -11.18 0.76
N PHE A 166 -7.49 -11.45 1.12
CA PHE A 166 -7.09 -12.40 2.16
C PHE A 166 -6.66 -11.67 3.43
N PHE A 167 -7.44 -11.82 4.52
CA PHE A 167 -7.17 -11.19 5.83
C PHE A 167 -6.87 -12.20 6.95
N ASN A 168 -6.54 -13.45 6.62
CA ASN A 168 -6.30 -14.49 7.61
C ASN A 168 -5.20 -14.10 8.61
N LYS A 169 -5.50 -14.25 9.91
CA LYS A 169 -4.64 -13.84 11.03
C LYS A 169 -4.38 -12.33 11.08
N THR A 170 -5.30 -11.53 10.56
CA THR A 170 -5.26 -10.07 10.61
C THR A 170 -6.49 -9.55 11.31
N SER A 171 -6.32 -9.07 12.53
CA SER A 171 -7.43 -8.55 13.32
C SER A 171 -8.04 -7.31 12.69
N LEU A 172 -9.35 -7.36 12.41
CA LEU A 172 -10.14 -6.24 11.90
C LEU A 172 -10.83 -5.45 13.04
N ASN A 173 -10.37 -5.62 14.28
CA ASN A 173 -10.93 -4.90 15.43
C ASN A 173 -10.85 -3.38 15.23
N LYS A 174 -11.98 -2.69 15.31
CA LYS A 174 -12.16 -1.25 15.10
C LYS A 174 -11.85 -0.78 13.67
N ILE A 175 -11.68 -1.66 12.71
CA ILE A 175 -11.57 -1.30 11.29
C ILE A 175 -12.98 -1.06 10.74
N ASP A 176 -13.19 0.12 10.16
CA ASP A 176 -14.45 0.49 9.50
C ASP A 176 -14.38 0.13 8.01
N LEU A 177 -15.20 -0.85 7.62
CA LEU A 177 -15.30 -1.34 6.25
C LEU A 177 -16.62 -0.93 5.59
N THR A 178 -17.45 -0.12 6.25
CA THR A 178 -18.83 0.19 5.83
C THR A 178 -18.94 0.79 4.43
N THR A 179 -17.89 1.46 3.95
CA THR A 179 -17.83 2.10 2.63
C THR A 179 -17.11 1.26 1.57
N CYS A 180 -16.58 0.10 1.95
CA CYS A 180 -15.80 -0.78 1.07
C CYS A 180 -16.67 -1.88 0.45
N ASP A 181 -16.22 -2.45 -0.66
CA ASP A 181 -16.73 -3.72 -1.13
C ASP A 181 -15.85 -4.85 -0.59
N ILE A 182 -16.43 -5.70 0.25
CA ILE A 182 -15.76 -6.82 0.93
C ILE A 182 -16.33 -8.18 0.52
N ASN A 183 -17.02 -8.27 -0.61
CA ASN A 183 -17.58 -9.53 -1.06
C ASN A 183 -16.50 -10.61 -1.20
N GLY A 184 -16.77 -11.78 -0.64
CA GLY A 184 -15.87 -12.92 -0.77
C GLY A 184 -14.54 -12.80 0.01
N ILE A 185 -14.37 -11.83 0.92
CA ILE A 185 -13.12 -11.76 1.70
C ILE A 185 -12.86 -13.07 2.44
N ASP A 186 -11.61 -13.48 2.50
CA ASP A 186 -11.15 -14.65 3.25
C ASP A 186 -10.55 -14.18 4.59
N VAL A 187 -11.24 -14.51 5.69
CA VAL A 187 -10.93 -14.04 7.04
C VAL A 187 -11.38 -15.07 8.07
N GLU A 188 -10.61 -15.27 9.13
CA GLU A 188 -11.03 -16.11 10.24
C GLU A 188 -12.11 -15.40 11.07
N ILE A 189 -13.09 -16.15 11.60
CA ILE A 189 -14.20 -15.58 12.40
C ILE A 189 -13.66 -14.79 13.61
N SER A 190 -12.60 -15.29 14.23
CA SER A 190 -11.92 -14.63 15.35
C SER A 190 -11.39 -13.23 15.01
N ASP A 191 -10.93 -13.03 13.76
CA ASP A 191 -10.33 -11.79 13.28
C ASP A 191 -11.40 -10.71 12.98
N LEU A 192 -12.66 -11.10 12.79
CA LEU A 192 -13.80 -10.20 12.62
C LEU A 192 -14.28 -9.54 13.92
N SER A 193 -13.80 -9.98 15.07
CA SER A 193 -14.26 -9.45 16.36
C SER A 193 -14.01 -7.95 16.48
N GLY A 194 -15.11 -7.16 16.55
CA GLY A 194 -15.06 -5.70 16.63
C GLY A 194 -14.85 -4.97 15.29
N ALA A 195 -14.89 -5.66 14.16
CA ALA A 195 -14.96 -5.03 12.83
C ALA A 195 -16.26 -4.22 12.68
N ILE A 196 -16.21 -3.12 11.95
CA ILE A 196 -17.38 -2.26 11.68
C ILE A 196 -17.82 -2.47 10.24
N VAL A 197 -19.03 -3.00 10.06
CA VAL A 197 -19.59 -3.34 8.76
C VAL A 197 -21.03 -2.83 8.65
N ASN A 198 -21.55 -2.65 7.45
CA ASN A 198 -22.95 -2.36 7.22
C ASN A 198 -23.81 -3.64 7.25
N SER A 199 -25.15 -3.48 7.23
CA SER A 199 -26.07 -4.61 7.37
C SER A 199 -25.94 -5.66 6.26
N MET A 200 -25.68 -5.22 5.01
CA MET A 200 -25.53 -6.14 3.88
C MET A 200 -24.22 -6.92 3.95
N GLN A 201 -23.15 -6.25 4.33
CA GLN A 201 -21.86 -6.89 4.60
C GLN A 201 -21.95 -7.90 5.75
N GLY A 202 -22.67 -7.53 6.85
CA GLY A 202 -22.91 -8.44 7.96
C GLY A 202 -23.66 -9.70 7.53
N LEU A 203 -24.64 -9.56 6.63
CA LEU A 203 -25.37 -10.68 6.07
C LEU A 203 -24.47 -11.58 5.22
N ASP A 204 -23.62 -11.02 4.35
CA ASP A 204 -22.67 -11.80 3.54
C ASP A 204 -21.65 -12.56 4.42
N LEU A 205 -21.16 -11.94 5.47
CA LEU A 205 -20.21 -12.57 6.41
C LEU A 205 -20.79 -13.77 7.16
N THR A 206 -22.13 -13.96 7.21
CA THR A 206 -22.75 -15.16 7.83
C THR A 206 -22.37 -16.45 7.09
N ARG A 207 -21.94 -16.38 5.81
CA ARG A 207 -21.40 -17.53 5.07
C ARG A 207 -20.22 -18.21 5.79
N LEU A 208 -19.42 -17.43 6.56
CA LEU A 208 -18.30 -17.96 7.34
C LEU A 208 -18.75 -18.85 8.51
N LEU A 209 -20.00 -18.70 8.94
CA LEU A 209 -20.62 -19.50 10.00
C LEU A 209 -21.32 -20.76 9.48
N ASN A 210 -21.29 -21.02 8.17
CA ASN A 210 -22.04 -22.09 7.50
C ASN A 210 -23.56 -22.06 7.80
N ILE A 211 -24.12 -20.87 7.98
CA ILE A 211 -25.55 -20.67 8.24
C ILE A 211 -26.30 -20.65 6.90
N VAL A 212 -27.42 -21.36 6.85
CA VAL A 212 -28.33 -21.32 5.71
C VAL A 212 -29.44 -20.28 6.03
N ILE A 213 -29.47 -19.21 5.25
CA ILE A 213 -30.51 -18.20 5.31
C ILE A 213 -31.62 -18.58 4.31
N LYS A 214 -32.87 -18.69 4.77
CA LYS A 214 -34.05 -19.02 3.95
C LYS A 214 -34.90 -17.79 3.70
#